data_a5bc2c07d3b2cc14992fc2072de723f4
#
_entry.id   a5bc2c07d3b2cc14992fc2072de723f4
#
_cell.length_a   1.000
_cell.length_b   1.000
_cell.length_c   1.000
_cell.angle_alpha   90.00
_cell.angle_beta   90.00
_cell.angle_gamma   90.00
#
_symmetry.space_group_name_H-M   'P 1'
#
loop_
_entity.id
_entity.type
_entity.pdbx_description
1 polymer ?
#
loop_
_entity_poly.entity_id
_entity_poly.type
_entity_poly.pdbx_seq_one_letter_code
_entity_poly.pdbx_strand_id
1 'polypeptide(L)'
;MPQKRRTLGDRNRASIALDPTPELEPSAEPRSSAQPNPTPTPGKAPQKPRTTPSTGSTARTPAPARKAATAAASDTARLGIYLTPEEFDDAKAGYLADWSNGGEADTFGKWIAAAIEAYAARTPKQRAAAPPRGRAEERTGATRSFAVPSDTVARMRAAITADQKADRWPSDSAWCGEAIAAAVDQARDQNGGSLPTPPPRLPNRLAR
;
A
#
# COMPACT_ATOMS: atom_id res chain seq x y z
N MET A 1 -20.69 7.15 -51.06
CA MET A 1 -20.84 5.72 -50.66
C MET A 1 -20.52 5.62 -49.18
N PRO A 2 -21.47 5.40 -48.23
CA PRO A 2 -21.18 5.26 -46.83
C PRO A 2 -20.61 3.88 -46.53
N GLN A 3 -19.45 3.84 -45.88
CA GLN A 3 -18.82 2.59 -45.40
C GLN A 3 -19.57 2.02 -44.20
N LYS A 4 -20.09 0.80 -44.35
CA LYS A 4 -20.73 0.03 -43.26
C LYS A 4 -19.73 -0.29 -42.18
N ARG A 5 -19.97 0.19 -40.95
CA ARG A 5 -19.18 -0.16 -39.75
C ARG A 5 -19.40 -1.62 -39.38
N ARG A 6 -18.32 -2.41 -39.33
CA ARG A 6 -18.36 -3.81 -38.89
C ARG A 6 -18.68 -3.88 -37.41
N THR A 7 -19.58 -4.77 -37.04
CA THR A 7 -19.98 -5.00 -35.62
C THR A 7 -18.92 -5.79 -34.87
N LEU A 8 -18.93 -5.68 -33.52
CA LEU A 8 -17.98 -6.39 -32.64
C LEU A 8 -18.01 -7.92 -32.85
N GLY A 9 -19.16 -8.47 -33.26
CA GLY A 9 -19.34 -9.89 -33.55
C GLY A 9 -18.60 -10.38 -34.80
N ASP A 10 -18.45 -9.52 -35.83
CA ASP A 10 -17.71 -9.86 -37.05
C ASP A 10 -16.21 -9.91 -36.84
N ARG A 11 -15.69 -9.17 -35.85
CA ARG A 11 -14.25 -9.22 -35.48
C ARG A 11 -13.88 -10.52 -34.77
N ASN A 12 -14.77 -11.04 -33.90
CA ASN A 12 -14.49 -12.26 -33.14
C ASN A 12 -14.55 -13.53 -34.01
N ARG A 13 -15.38 -13.56 -35.07
CA ARG A 13 -15.43 -14.71 -35.99
C ARG A 13 -14.20 -14.83 -36.89
N ALA A 14 -13.55 -13.72 -37.23
CA ALA A 14 -12.34 -13.72 -38.05
C ALA A 14 -11.10 -14.25 -37.28
N SER A 15 -11.09 -14.19 -35.94
CA SER A 15 -9.99 -14.66 -35.10
C SER A 15 -10.01 -16.16 -34.83
N ILE A 16 -11.15 -16.85 -35.04
CA ILE A 16 -11.31 -18.28 -34.75
C ILE A 16 -10.94 -19.17 -35.99
N ALA A 17 -10.77 -18.57 -37.16
CA ALA A 17 -10.57 -19.30 -38.42
C ALA A 17 -9.11 -19.51 -38.81
N LEU A 18 -8.12 -19.22 -37.99
CA LEU A 18 -6.70 -19.24 -38.34
C LEU A 18 -5.80 -20.06 -37.38
N ASP A 19 -6.28 -21.21 -36.90
CA ASP A 19 -5.39 -22.13 -36.19
C ASP A 19 -5.43 -23.53 -36.80
N PRO A 20 -4.46 -23.89 -37.70
CA PRO A 20 -4.26 -25.28 -38.06
C PRO A 20 -3.44 -25.97 -36.97
N THR A 21 -4.08 -26.88 -36.25
CA THR A 21 -3.50 -27.83 -35.31
C THR A 21 -2.34 -28.60 -35.96
N PRO A 22 -1.12 -28.59 -35.42
CA PRO A 22 -0.15 -29.62 -35.74
C PRO A 22 -0.40 -30.87 -34.89
N GLU A 23 -0.75 -31.91 -35.55
CA GLU A 23 -0.78 -33.31 -35.14
C GLU A 23 0.61 -33.72 -34.60
N LEU A 24 0.74 -34.10 -33.36
CA LEU A 24 1.94 -34.73 -32.80
C LEU A 24 1.56 -36.13 -32.28
N GLU A 25 2.15 -37.11 -32.97
CA GLU A 25 2.11 -38.54 -32.71
C GLU A 25 2.55 -38.91 -31.28
N PRO A 26 2.07 -40.07 -30.76
CA PRO A 26 2.38 -40.53 -29.42
C PRO A 26 3.68 -41.34 -29.39
N SER A 27 4.63 -40.98 -28.53
CA SER A 27 5.78 -41.83 -28.22
C SER A 27 5.82 -42.19 -26.75
N ALA A 28 5.48 -43.47 -26.53
CA ALA A 28 5.98 -44.43 -25.54
C ALA A 28 6.49 -43.97 -24.16
N GLU A 29 5.81 -44.49 -23.13
CA GLU A 29 6.21 -44.87 -21.75
C GLU A 29 7.55 -45.64 -21.62
N PRO A 30 7.98 -46.09 -20.44
CA PRO A 30 7.70 -45.78 -19.03
C PRO A 30 8.97 -45.73 -18.15
N ARG A 31 8.88 -45.31 -16.88
CA ARG A 31 9.54 -45.92 -15.67
C ARG A 31 9.26 -45.07 -14.43
N SER A 32 8.42 -45.58 -13.63
CA SER A 32 8.56 -46.14 -12.28
C SER A 32 9.76 -45.63 -11.48
N SER A 33 9.49 -44.89 -10.43
CA SER A 33 10.23 -44.96 -9.15
C SER A 33 9.33 -44.42 -8.03
N ALA A 34 8.76 -45.35 -7.30
CA ALA A 34 8.13 -45.13 -6.00
C ALA A 34 9.21 -44.70 -4.99
N GLN A 35 8.94 -43.67 -4.22
CA GLN A 35 9.67 -43.39 -3.01
C GLN A 35 8.70 -43.31 -1.82
N PRO A 36 8.93 -44.09 -0.76
CA PRO A 36 7.96 -44.30 0.30
C PRO A 36 7.95 -43.17 1.31
N ASN A 37 6.75 -42.85 1.73
CA ASN A 37 6.40 -41.96 2.84
C ASN A 37 6.89 -42.55 4.19
N PRO A 38 7.52 -41.78 5.07
CA PRO A 38 7.75 -42.25 6.44
C PRO A 38 6.53 -42.01 7.31
N THR A 39 6.06 -43.11 7.87
CA THR A 39 5.04 -43.26 8.90
C THR A 39 5.34 -42.44 10.17
N PRO A 40 4.34 -41.85 10.82
CA PRO A 40 4.54 -41.23 12.13
C PRO A 40 4.49 -42.28 13.23
N THR A 41 5.52 -42.32 14.05
CA THR A 41 5.58 -43.13 15.27
C THR A 41 4.87 -42.42 16.42
N PRO A 42 3.98 -43.08 17.14
CA PRO A 42 3.39 -42.57 18.36
C PRO A 42 4.20 -43.01 19.61
N GLY A 43 4.43 -42.06 20.49
CA GLY A 43 4.99 -42.44 21.80
C GLY A 43 5.38 -41.27 22.68
N LYS A 44 4.67 -40.88 23.64
CA LYS A 44 4.71 -41.28 25.03
C LYS A 44 4.00 -40.28 25.94
N ALA A 45 3.23 -40.78 26.82
CA ALA A 45 2.32 -40.19 27.77
C ALA A 45 2.99 -39.35 28.92
N PRO A 46 2.16 -38.87 29.84
CA PRO A 46 2.25 -37.58 30.49
C PRO A 46 3.02 -37.64 31.81
N GLN A 47 3.72 -36.56 32.17
CA GLN A 47 4.23 -36.39 33.54
C GLN A 47 3.44 -35.35 34.30
N LYS A 48 2.98 -35.83 35.46
CA LYS A 48 2.20 -35.17 36.51
C LYS A 48 2.90 -33.99 37.18
N PRO A 49 2.15 -33.10 37.83
CA PRO A 49 2.60 -31.86 38.37
C PRO A 49 3.36 -32.01 39.70
N ARG A 50 4.38 -31.23 39.88
CA ARG A 50 5.08 -31.11 41.17
C ARG A 50 4.75 -29.76 41.80
N THR A 51 3.88 -29.81 42.76
CA THR A 51 3.58 -28.74 43.72
C THR A 51 4.76 -28.56 44.69
N THR A 52 5.27 -27.36 44.85
CA THR A 52 5.86 -26.94 46.11
C THR A 52 5.51 -25.48 46.37
N PRO A 53 5.01 -25.14 47.55
CA PRO A 53 4.71 -23.79 47.95
C PRO A 53 5.98 -23.11 48.45
N SER A 54 6.29 -21.92 47.97
CA SER A 54 7.28 -21.05 48.61
C SER A 54 6.61 -19.72 48.97
N THR A 55 6.33 -19.61 50.23
CA THR A 55 5.97 -18.40 50.97
C THR A 55 7.17 -17.44 50.94
N GLY A 56 6.99 -16.26 50.38
CA GLY A 56 7.99 -15.19 50.37
C GLY A 56 7.30 -13.86 50.15
N SER A 57 6.66 -13.38 51.23
CA SER A 57 6.14 -12.02 51.35
C SER A 57 7.32 -11.04 51.43
N THR A 58 7.53 -10.26 50.37
CA THR A 58 8.29 -9.00 50.45
C THR A 58 7.45 -7.88 49.91
N ALA A 59 7.04 -7.05 50.83
CA ALA A 59 6.35 -5.79 50.60
C ALA A 59 7.11 -4.96 49.57
N ARG A 60 6.55 -4.81 48.38
CA ARG A 60 7.03 -3.88 47.35
C ARG A 60 6.35 -2.52 47.63
N THR A 61 7.12 -1.58 48.09
CA THR A 61 6.82 -0.14 48.15
C THR A 61 6.21 0.30 46.81
N PRO A 62 5.05 0.98 46.78
CA PRO A 62 4.49 1.50 45.53
C PRO A 62 5.39 2.62 45.03
N ALA A 63 5.98 2.41 43.86
CA ALA A 63 6.68 3.44 43.08
C ALA A 63 5.70 4.60 42.80
N PRO A 64 6.16 5.87 42.84
CA PRO A 64 5.31 7.01 42.57
C PRO A 64 4.72 6.89 41.16
N ALA A 65 3.40 6.98 41.08
CA ALA A 65 2.64 7.06 39.86
C ALA A 65 3.26 8.14 38.95
N ARG A 66 3.92 7.71 37.87
CA ARG A 66 4.24 8.61 36.76
C ARG A 66 2.91 9.23 36.34
N LYS A 67 2.76 10.53 36.61
CA LYS A 67 1.71 11.34 36.00
C LYS A 67 1.75 11.06 34.49
N ALA A 68 0.77 10.30 34.01
CA ALA A 68 0.47 10.22 32.62
C ALA A 68 0.17 11.64 32.16
N ALA A 69 1.12 12.27 31.51
CA ALA A 69 0.85 13.42 30.69
C ALA A 69 -0.19 12.94 29.67
N THR A 70 -1.42 13.33 29.86
CA THR A 70 -2.50 13.28 28.90
C THR A 70 -2.09 14.24 27.76
N ALA A 71 -1.10 13.84 26.95
CA ALA A 71 -1.05 14.27 25.59
C ALA A 71 -2.39 13.79 24.99
N ALA A 72 -3.24 14.73 24.59
CA ALA A 72 -4.43 14.44 23.83
C ALA A 72 -4.03 13.40 22.80
N ALA A 73 -4.48 12.18 22.96
CA ALA A 73 -4.21 11.11 22.03
C ALA A 73 -4.85 11.56 20.73
N SER A 74 -4.05 12.14 19.84
CA SER A 74 -4.48 12.45 18.49
C SER A 74 -4.95 11.11 17.95
N ASP A 75 -6.26 10.99 17.72
CA ASP A 75 -6.87 9.79 17.21
C ASP A 75 -6.26 9.52 15.82
N THR A 76 -5.32 8.59 15.77
CA THR A 76 -4.58 8.24 14.55
C THR A 76 -4.90 6.82 14.15
N ALA A 77 -5.24 6.64 12.88
CA ALA A 77 -5.43 5.34 12.26
C ALA A 77 -4.15 4.91 11.52
N ARG A 78 -3.90 3.61 11.45
CA ARG A 78 -2.84 3.05 10.59
C ARG A 78 -3.38 2.79 9.20
N LEU A 79 -2.75 3.40 8.21
CA LEU A 79 -3.10 3.26 6.81
C LEU A 79 -1.98 2.53 6.06
N GLY A 80 -2.30 1.39 5.44
CA GLY A 80 -1.38 0.63 4.60
C GLY A 80 -1.44 1.10 3.15
N ILE A 81 -0.33 1.59 2.62
CA ILE A 81 -0.23 2.07 1.24
C ILE A 81 0.83 1.24 0.52
N TYR A 82 0.45 0.62 -0.61
CA TYR A 82 1.39 -0.07 -1.47
C TYR A 82 2.12 0.93 -2.35
N LEU A 83 3.44 0.93 -2.29
CA LEU A 83 4.32 1.79 -3.08
C LEU A 83 5.45 0.95 -3.67
N THR A 84 5.79 1.18 -4.94
CA THR A 84 7.02 0.66 -5.51
C THR A 84 8.23 1.35 -4.90
N PRO A 85 9.46 0.81 -5.02
CA PRO A 85 10.66 1.48 -4.55
C PRO A 85 10.81 2.89 -5.13
N GLU A 86 10.56 3.05 -6.43
CA GLU A 86 10.62 4.34 -7.13
C GLU A 86 9.60 5.34 -6.60
N GLU A 87 8.33 4.96 -6.49
CA GLU A 87 7.29 5.81 -5.93
C GLU A 87 7.57 6.21 -4.48
N PHE A 88 8.19 5.33 -3.72
CA PHE A 88 8.57 5.65 -2.34
C PHE A 88 9.75 6.62 -2.29
N ASP A 89 10.72 6.49 -3.20
CA ASP A 89 11.85 7.41 -3.31
C ASP A 89 11.37 8.78 -3.83
N ASP A 90 10.49 8.82 -4.82
CA ASP A 90 9.85 10.04 -5.29
C ASP A 90 9.04 10.74 -4.17
N ALA A 91 8.30 9.99 -3.36
CA ALA A 91 7.58 10.53 -2.21
C ALA A 91 8.53 11.16 -1.17
N LYS A 92 9.68 10.53 -0.89
CA LYS A 92 10.72 11.12 -0.01
C LYS A 92 11.30 12.39 -0.61
N ALA A 93 11.58 12.38 -1.91
CA ALA A 93 12.11 13.52 -2.64
C ALA A 93 11.11 14.70 -2.64
N GLY A 94 9.83 14.41 -2.91
CA GLY A 94 8.75 15.41 -2.86
C GLY A 94 8.59 16.04 -1.47
N TYR A 95 8.65 15.21 -0.40
CA TYR A 95 8.63 15.69 0.97
C TYR A 95 9.79 16.65 1.29
N LEU A 96 11.01 16.34 0.83
CA LEU A 96 12.18 17.20 1.05
C LEU A 96 12.10 18.50 0.24
N ALA A 97 11.62 18.42 -1.00
CA ALA A 97 11.41 19.59 -1.84
C ALA A 97 10.36 20.53 -1.23
N ASP A 98 9.21 19.98 -0.81
CA ASP A 98 8.15 20.75 -0.16
C ASP A 98 8.64 21.44 1.12
N TRP A 99 9.37 20.71 1.97
CA TRP A 99 9.99 21.29 3.17
C TRP A 99 10.95 22.43 2.86
N SER A 100 11.78 22.27 1.84
CA SER A 100 12.75 23.32 1.41
C SER A 100 12.04 24.56 0.86
N ASN A 101 10.87 24.38 0.27
CA ASN A 101 10.02 25.46 -0.26
C ASN A 101 9.04 26.04 0.78
N GLY A 102 9.23 25.73 2.07
CA GLY A 102 8.43 26.31 3.15
C GLY A 102 7.25 25.46 3.61
N GLY A 103 7.13 24.22 3.15
CA GLY A 103 6.09 23.28 3.60
C GLY A 103 6.07 23.09 5.11
N GLU A 104 4.91 22.84 5.70
CA GLU A 104 4.71 22.79 7.15
C GLU A 104 4.91 21.39 7.76
N ALA A 105 4.92 20.34 6.94
CA ALA A 105 5.04 18.98 7.40
C ALA A 105 6.46 18.64 7.88
N ASP A 106 6.69 18.67 9.19
CA ASP A 106 7.98 18.37 9.81
C ASP A 106 8.34 16.87 9.86
N THR A 107 7.38 16.01 9.55
CA THR A 107 7.57 14.56 9.45
C THR A 107 6.98 14.00 8.16
N PHE A 108 7.59 12.93 7.65
CA PHE A 108 7.11 12.28 6.43
C PHE A 108 5.65 11.79 6.55
N GLY A 109 5.25 11.27 7.73
CA GLY A 109 3.87 10.86 7.98
C GLY A 109 2.86 12.01 7.91
N LYS A 110 3.22 13.21 8.39
CA LYS A 110 2.38 14.41 8.26
C LYS A 110 2.27 14.87 6.81
N TRP A 111 3.34 14.77 6.05
CA TRP A 111 3.33 15.09 4.63
C TRP A 111 2.40 14.14 3.85
N ILE A 112 2.45 12.84 4.13
CA ILE A 112 1.52 11.85 3.56
C ILE A 112 0.07 12.19 3.92
N ALA A 113 -0.20 12.57 5.18
CA ALA A 113 -1.54 12.97 5.61
C ALA A 113 -2.03 14.22 4.85
N ALA A 114 -1.17 15.23 4.71
CA ALA A 114 -1.48 16.45 3.95
C ALA A 114 -1.74 16.17 2.46
N ALA A 115 -0.96 15.26 1.84
CA ALA A 115 -1.18 14.82 0.47
C ALA A 115 -2.57 14.17 0.29
N ILE A 116 -2.96 13.29 1.23
CA ILE A 116 -4.27 12.65 1.23
C ILE A 116 -5.39 13.70 1.40
N GLU A 117 -5.24 14.68 2.29
CA GLU A 117 -6.22 15.75 2.48
C GLU A 117 -6.37 16.63 1.25
N ALA A 118 -5.26 17.08 0.68
CA ALA A 118 -5.26 17.89 -0.53
C ALA A 118 -5.92 17.17 -1.71
N TYR A 119 -5.68 15.86 -1.84
CA TYR A 119 -6.31 15.05 -2.89
C TYR A 119 -7.79 14.79 -2.61
N ALA A 120 -8.19 14.60 -1.35
CA ALA A 120 -9.59 14.46 -0.95
C ALA A 120 -10.42 15.72 -1.23
N ALA A 121 -9.80 16.89 -1.14
CA ALA A 121 -10.44 18.16 -1.45
C ALA A 121 -10.75 18.37 -2.95
N ARG A 122 -10.11 17.60 -3.85
CA ARG A 122 -10.40 17.64 -5.29
C ARG A 122 -11.77 17.01 -5.57
N THR A 123 -12.43 17.48 -6.62
CA THR A 123 -13.66 16.84 -7.12
C THR A 123 -13.36 15.48 -7.78
N PRO A 124 -14.32 14.54 -7.88
CA PRO A 124 -14.13 13.29 -8.60
C PRO A 124 -13.65 13.49 -10.05
N LYS A 125 -14.18 14.54 -10.74
CA LYS A 125 -13.76 14.89 -12.10
C LYS A 125 -12.28 15.30 -12.16
N GLN A 126 -11.82 16.07 -11.19
CA GLN A 126 -10.40 16.48 -11.11
C GLN A 126 -9.48 15.30 -10.81
N ARG A 127 -9.92 14.37 -9.94
CA ARG A 127 -9.16 13.15 -9.67
C ARG A 127 -9.13 12.20 -10.85
N ALA A 128 -10.24 12.09 -11.60
CA ALA A 128 -10.30 11.27 -12.80
C ALA A 128 -9.49 11.82 -13.98
N ALA A 129 -9.19 13.12 -13.99
CA ALA A 129 -8.35 13.74 -15.02
C ALA A 129 -6.85 13.44 -14.83
N ALA A 130 -6.43 13.03 -13.63
CA ALA A 130 -5.08 12.56 -13.40
C ALA A 130 -4.85 11.21 -14.14
N PRO A 131 -3.64 10.97 -14.69
CA PRO A 131 -3.34 9.69 -15.31
C PRO A 131 -3.56 8.56 -14.29
N PRO A 132 -4.28 7.50 -14.67
CA PRO A 132 -4.47 6.39 -13.75
C PRO A 132 -3.11 5.77 -13.42
N ARG A 133 -2.89 5.49 -12.15
CA ARG A 133 -1.68 4.79 -11.71
C ARG A 133 -1.61 3.45 -12.42
N GLY A 134 -0.59 3.26 -13.24
CA GLY A 134 -0.39 2.04 -14.00
C GLY A 134 -0.38 0.83 -13.06
N ARG A 135 -1.04 -0.24 -13.48
CA ARG A 135 -0.91 -1.53 -12.78
C ARG A 135 0.44 -2.09 -13.21
N ALA A 136 1.45 -2.02 -12.36
CA ALA A 136 2.73 -2.67 -12.65
C ALA A 136 2.50 -4.16 -12.92
N GLU A 137 3.02 -4.67 -14.03
CA GLU A 137 2.94 -6.10 -14.38
C GLU A 137 3.61 -6.96 -13.30
N GLU A 138 4.69 -6.46 -12.70
CA GLU A 138 5.36 -7.06 -11.56
C GLU A 138 5.10 -6.26 -10.28
N ARG A 139 4.72 -6.97 -9.22
CA ARG A 139 4.57 -6.38 -7.88
C ARG A 139 5.93 -6.27 -7.19
N THR A 140 6.72 -5.29 -7.57
CA THR A 140 8.04 -5.01 -6.98
C THR A 140 7.99 -4.18 -5.70
N GLY A 141 6.83 -3.62 -5.36
CA GLY A 141 6.62 -2.73 -4.22
C GLY A 141 6.32 -3.45 -2.91
N ALA A 142 6.20 -2.65 -1.86
CA ALA A 142 5.84 -3.11 -0.52
C ALA A 142 4.73 -2.23 0.10
N THR A 143 3.89 -2.85 0.92
CA THR A 143 2.92 -2.10 1.72
C THR A 143 3.63 -1.44 2.89
N ARG A 144 3.54 -0.12 2.96
CA ARG A 144 4.08 0.71 4.04
C ARG A 144 2.96 1.24 4.90
N SER A 145 3.14 1.22 6.21
CA SER A 145 2.14 1.65 7.17
C SER A 145 2.45 3.04 7.69
N PHE A 146 1.48 3.94 7.55
CA PHE A 146 1.57 5.32 8.02
C PHE A 146 0.53 5.58 9.11
N ALA A 147 0.92 6.34 10.15
CA ALA A 147 -0.02 6.86 11.13
C ALA A 147 -0.62 8.17 10.58
N VAL A 148 -1.92 8.17 10.33
CA VAL A 148 -2.64 9.29 9.72
C VAL A 148 -3.78 9.68 10.67
N PRO A 149 -4.11 10.96 10.84
CA PRO A 149 -5.26 11.39 11.64
C PRO A 149 -6.55 10.70 11.19
N SER A 150 -7.38 10.26 12.13
CA SER A 150 -8.64 9.56 11.84
C SER A 150 -9.58 10.40 10.97
N ASP A 151 -9.59 11.72 11.16
CA ASP A 151 -10.36 12.64 10.33
C ASP A 151 -9.90 12.65 8.89
N THR A 152 -8.59 12.59 8.64
CA THR A 152 -8.02 12.48 7.28
C THR A 152 -8.48 11.18 6.61
N VAL A 153 -8.49 10.07 7.36
CA VAL A 153 -8.99 8.78 6.86
C VAL A 153 -10.48 8.83 6.55
N ALA A 154 -11.26 9.51 7.39
CA ALA A 154 -12.70 9.71 7.15
C ALA A 154 -12.95 10.51 5.86
N ARG A 155 -12.19 11.62 5.64
CA ARG A 155 -12.27 12.42 4.40
C ARG A 155 -11.86 11.62 3.17
N MET A 156 -10.80 10.84 3.26
CA MET A 156 -10.37 9.93 2.21
C MET A 156 -11.50 8.98 1.79
N ARG A 157 -12.13 8.31 2.76
CA ARG A 157 -13.23 7.36 2.49
C ARG A 157 -14.45 8.04 1.88
N ALA A 158 -14.79 9.26 2.35
CA ALA A 158 -15.85 10.05 1.74
C ALA A 158 -15.53 10.42 0.28
N ALA A 159 -14.27 10.77 -0.01
CA ALA A 159 -13.81 11.05 -1.36
C ALA A 159 -13.85 9.81 -2.26
N ILE A 160 -13.42 8.64 -1.78
CA ILE A 160 -13.54 7.36 -2.49
C ILE A 160 -15.02 7.03 -2.79
N THR A 161 -15.92 7.24 -1.82
CA THR A 161 -17.37 7.06 -2.03
C THR A 161 -17.92 8.01 -3.11
N ALA A 162 -17.41 9.24 -3.16
CA ALA A 162 -17.78 10.19 -4.23
C ALA A 162 -17.23 9.74 -5.60
N ASP A 163 -16.03 9.18 -5.65
CA ASP A 163 -15.44 8.60 -6.86
C ASP A 163 -16.28 7.40 -7.37
N GLN A 164 -16.71 6.52 -6.46
CA GLN A 164 -17.57 5.37 -6.80
C GLN A 164 -18.89 5.81 -7.43
N LYS A 165 -19.47 6.90 -6.94
CA LYS A 165 -20.69 7.49 -7.56
C LYS A 165 -20.44 8.10 -8.95
N ALA A 166 -19.17 8.35 -9.29
CA ALA A 166 -18.71 8.83 -10.58
C ALA A 166 -18.08 7.71 -11.43
N ASP A 167 -18.45 6.44 -11.19
CA ASP A 167 -18.01 5.24 -11.89
C ASP A 167 -16.48 4.97 -11.81
N ARG A 168 -15.83 5.46 -10.75
CA ARG A 168 -14.40 5.22 -10.48
C ARG A 168 -14.25 4.41 -9.20
N TRP A 169 -13.62 3.23 -9.27
CA TRP A 169 -13.55 2.25 -8.19
C TRP A 169 -12.10 1.96 -7.76
N PRO A 170 -11.36 2.92 -7.21
CA PRO A 170 -10.02 2.66 -6.68
C PRO A 170 -10.09 1.90 -5.36
N SER A 171 -9.08 1.06 -5.09
CA SER A 171 -8.85 0.59 -3.72
C SER A 171 -8.27 1.71 -2.85
N ASP A 172 -8.42 1.63 -1.51
CA ASP A 172 -7.86 2.61 -0.58
C ASP A 172 -6.37 2.87 -0.86
N SER A 173 -5.60 1.79 -1.05
CA SER A 173 -4.16 1.89 -1.33
C SER A 173 -3.86 2.54 -2.68
N ALA A 174 -4.60 2.21 -3.73
CA ALA A 174 -4.42 2.82 -5.05
C ALA A 174 -4.76 4.32 -5.01
N TRP A 175 -5.86 4.67 -4.36
CA TRP A 175 -6.29 6.06 -4.19
C TRP A 175 -5.25 6.89 -3.43
N CYS A 176 -4.69 6.33 -2.33
CA CYS A 176 -3.61 6.99 -1.58
C CYS A 176 -2.32 7.12 -2.41
N GLY A 177 -2.01 6.11 -3.23
CA GLY A 177 -0.88 6.19 -4.15
C GLY A 177 -1.03 7.33 -5.17
N GLU A 178 -2.24 7.54 -5.71
CA GLU A 178 -2.54 8.68 -6.58
C GLU A 178 -2.42 10.02 -5.84
N ALA A 179 -2.88 10.07 -4.58
CA ALA A 179 -2.74 11.27 -3.75
C ALA A 179 -1.26 11.64 -3.54
N ILE A 180 -0.42 10.65 -3.26
CA ILE A 180 1.03 10.82 -3.10
C ILE A 180 1.67 11.27 -4.42
N ALA A 181 1.34 10.63 -5.55
CA ALA A 181 1.85 11.00 -6.85
C ALA A 181 1.50 12.47 -7.21
N ALA A 182 0.26 12.88 -6.96
CA ALA A 182 -0.17 14.25 -7.18
C ALA A 182 0.56 15.27 -6.30
N ALA A 183 0.92 14.91 -5.07
CA ALA A 183 1.72 15.75 -4.18
C ALA A 183 3.19 15.81 -4.63
N VAL A 184 3.73 14.69 -5.12
CA VAL A 184 5.07 14.63 -5.72
C VAL A 184 5.17 15.54 -6.95
N ASP A 185 4.18 15.49 -7.85
CA ASP A 185 4.15 16.35 -9.04
C ASP A 185 4.06 17.80 -8.64
N GLN A 186 3.21 18.16 -7.67
CA GLN A 186 3.12 19.52 -7.16
C GLN A 186 4.46 19.99 -6.56
N ALA A 187 5.12 19.15 -5.76
CA ALA A 187 6.42 19.50 -5.18
C ALA A 187 7.51 19.65 -6.25
N ARG A 188 7.45 18.84 -7.31
CA ARG A 188 8.35 18.93 -8.46
C ARG A 188 8.15 20.26 -9.19
N ASP A 189 6.91 20.65 -9.47
CA ASP A 189 6.59 21.90 -10.14
C ASP A 189 7.05 23.11 -9.32
N GLN A 190 6.82 23.10 -8.01
CA GLN A 190 7.26 24.15 -7.09
C GLN A 190 8.79 24.23 -6.96
N ASN A 191 9.48 23.13 -7.19
CA ASN A 191 10.94 23.04 -7.13
C ASN A 191 11.61 23.22 -8.53
N GLY A 192 10.95 23.87 -9.46
CA GLY A 192 11.52 24.17 -10.78
C GLY A 192 11.61 22.97 -11.72
N GLY A 193 10.71 22.00 -11.59
CA GLY A 193 10.61 20.83 -12.46
C GLY A 193 11.50 19.64 -12.07
N SER A 194 12.27 19.73 -10.99
CA SER A 194 13.15 18.66 -10.51
C SER A 194 12.92 18.36 -9.04
N LEU A 195 13.28 17.16 -8.61
CA LEU A 195 13.24 16.75 -7.21
C LEU A 195 14.66 16.48 -6.70
N PRO A 196 14.95 16.74 -5.41
CA PRO A 196 16.23 16.39 -4.81
C PRO A 196 16.37 14.86 -4.72
N THR A 197 17.60 14.35 -4.81
CA THR A 197 17.85 12.93 -4.54
C THR A 197 17.59 12.62 -3.08
N PRO A 198 16.66 11.73 -2.76
CA PRO A 198 16.32 11.44 -1.37
C PRO A 198 17.43 10.60 -0.72
N PRO A 199 17.73 10.79 0.58
CA PRO A 199 18.63 9.91 1.31
C PRO A 199 18.00 8.52 1.46
N PRO A 200 18.81 7.47 1.64
CA PRO A 200 18.29 6.12 1.87
C PRO A 200 17.33 6.06 3.07
N ARG A 201 17.60 6.85 4.10
CA ARG A 201 16.77 6.97 5.30
C ARG A 201 16.48 8.44 5.59
N LEU A 202 15.20 8.77 5.70
CA LEU A 202 14.78 10.10 6.15
C LEU A 202 15.03 10.28 7.66
N PRO A 203 15.36 11.49 8.13
CA PRO A 203 15.32 11.81 9.54
C PRO A 203 13.88 11.70 10.08
N ASN A 204 13.74 11.38 11.36
CA ASN A 204 12.41 11.25 11.97
C ASN A 204 11.63 12.56 11.93
N ARG A 205 12.32 13.69 12.00
CA ARG A 205 11.78 15.04 11.94
C ARG A 205 12.78 15.97 11.26
N LEU A 206 12.30 16.83 10.39
CA LEU A 206 13.08 17.92 9.83
C LEU A 206 13.05 19.11 10.79
N ALA A 207 14.16 19.82 10.90
CA ALA A 207 14.31 21.06 11.67
C ALA A 207 14.58 22.23 10.73
N ARG A 208 14.06 23.38 11.05
CA ARG A 208 14.38 24.66 10.40
C ARG A 208 15.36 25.42 11.24
#